data_2120cd46a6a79514c87280f000b99c68
#
_entry.id   2120cd46a6a79514c87280f000b99c68
#
_cell.length_a   1.000
_cell.length_b   1.000
_cell.length_c   1.000
_cell.angle_alpha   90.00
_cell.angle_beta   90.00
_cell.angle_gamma   90.00
#
_symmetry.space_group_name_H-M   'P 1'
#
loop_
_entity.id
_entity.type
_entity.pdbx_description
1 polymer ?
#
loop_
_entity_poly.entity_id
_entity_poly.type
_entity_poly.pdbx_seq_one_letter_code
_entity_poly.pdbx_strand_id
1 'polypeptide(L)'
;MQERLFVMKKYKNYEVRPIENLKEMLYTRAATWPEKNAFLEKRDGVYEGITFNQYLLDVEGLGTELCARGLLGKRVIVTGENCYAWALAYMTVICGLGVVIPVDKEIPPEEIANIANVSEADAVIFSAKYEDKIKKIEKPLDFICFDELSGLCAAGREKINAGDRTYLDLEIDKNEMASLIFTSGTTGVSKGVMLSHHNISFNLTEMCQMIYIGPEDTFLSVLPLHHAYECTCGFLCQIYRGSTIAYCEGLRYIMKNMKEVHPTMILCVP
;
A
#
# COMPACT_ATOMS: atom_id res chain seq x y z
N MET A 1 -35.11 36.19 22.86
CA MET A 1 -34.29 35.50 21.80
C MET A 1 -33.43 34.50 22.55
N GLN A 2 -33.86 33.22 22.62
CA GLN A 2 -33.13 32.17 23.34
C GLN A 2 -32.01 31.67 22.48
N GLU A 3 -30.77 31.91 22.89
CA GLU A 3 -29.58 31.26 22.28
C GLU A 3 -29.69 29.76 22.53
N ARG A 4 -29.88 29.01 21.44
CA ARG A 4 -29.69 27.56 21.48
C ARG A 4 -28.18 27.28 21.56
N LEU A 5 -27.70 27.01 22.77
CA LEU A 5 -26.37 26.40 22.94
C LEU A 5 -26.38 25.04 22.24
N PHE A 6 -25.68 24.94 21.13
CA PHE A 6 -25.32 23.65 20.51
C PHE A 6 -24.31 22.96 21.44
N VAL A 7 -24.81 22.09 22.34
CA VAL A 7 -23.94 21.17 23.07
C VAL A 7 -23.44 20.13 22.05
N MET A 8 -22.24 20.33 21.54
CA MET A 8 -21.56 19.27 20.77
C MET A 8 -21.42 18.03 21.67
N LYS A 9 -22.16 16.97 21.35
CA LYS A 9 -21.91 15.66 21.95
C LYS A 9 -20.43 15.31 21.69
N LYS A 10 -19.62 15.23 22.74
CA LYS A 10 -18.29 14.63 22.66
C LYS A 10 -18.49 13.15 22.36
N TYR A 11 -18.28 12.75 21.12
CA TYR A 11 -18.16 11.33 20.79
C TYR A 11 -16.86 10.81 21.42
N LYS A 12 -16.95 9.66 22.09
CA LYS A 12 -15.76 9.00 22.65
C LYS A 12 -15.00 8.39 21.48
N ASN A 13 -13.76 8.79 21.29
CA ASN A 13 -12.88 8.18 20.30
C ASN A 13 -12.56 6.73 20.67
N TYR A 14 -12.34 5.89 19.65
CA TYR A 14 -11.84 4.53 19.86
C TYR A 14 -10.38 4.58 20.30
N GLU A 15 -9.99 3.63 21.15
CA GLU A 15 -8.60 3.48 21.57
C GLU A 15 -7.81 2.80 20.45
N VAL A 16 -6.73 3.46 20.04
CA VAL A 16 -5.78 2.92 19.05
C VAL A 16 -4.35 3.15 19.56
N ARG A 17 -3.47 2.18 19.34
CA ARG A 17 -2.05 2.33 19.68
C ARG A 17 -1.41 3.23 18.63
N PRO A 18 -0.77 4.35 19.00
CA PRO A 18 0.00 5.15 18.04
C PRO A 18 1.13 4.35 17.41
N ILE A 19 1.45 4.68 16.17
CA ILE A 19 2.57 4.12 15.41
C ILE A 19 3.45 5.26 14.90
N GLU A 20 4.74 5.05 14.83
CA GLU A 20 5.67 6.06 14.32
C GLU A 20 5.93 5.93 12.81
N ASN A 21 5.86 4.71 12.28
CA ASN A 21 6.06 4.40 10.87
C ASN A 21 5.32 3.12 10.46
N LEU A 22 5.26 2.87 9.14
CA LEU A 22 4.52 1.73 8.61
C LEU A 22 5.25 0.39 8.79
N LYS A 23 6.57 0.40 8.97
CA LYS A 23 7.32 -0.82 9.31
C LYS A 23 6.90 -1.32 10.69
N GLU A 24 6.90 -0.44 11.71
CA GLU A 24 6.40 -0.76 13.05
C GLU A 24 4.97 -1.31 13.00
N MET A 25 4.12 -0.68 12.21
CA MET A 25 2.74 -1.13 11.99
C MET A 25 2.67 -2.58 11.51
N LEU A 26 3.39 -2.91 10.43
CA LEU A 26 3.35 -4.24 9.82
C LEU A 26 3.91 -5.30 10.77
N TYR A 27 5.07 -5.06 11.38
CA TYR A 27 5.69 -5.99 12.33
C TYR A 27 4.79 -6.25 13.54
N THR A 28 4.16 -5.20 14.07
CA THR A 28 3.22 -5.34 15.20
C THR A 28 2.00 -6.17 14.81
N ARG A 29 1.48 -6.00 13.59
CA ARG A 29 0.30 -6.77 13.13
C ARG A 29 0.64 -8.23 12.88
N ALA A 30 1.75 -8.51 12.24
CA ALA A 30 2.22 -9.89 12.04
C ALA A 30 2.50 -10.61 13.37
N ALA A 31 3.06 -9.92 14.36
CA ALA A 31 3.26 -10.48 15.69
C ALA A 31 1.94 -10.70 16.46
N THR A 32 0.93 -9.85 16.25
CA THR A 32 -0.36 -9.94 16.98
C THR A 32 -1.27 -11.02 16.39
N TRP A 33 -1.32 -11.13 15.06
CA TRP A 33 -2.21 -12.05 14.33
C TRP A 33 -1.50 -12.79 13.20
N PRO A 34 -0.46 -13.57 13.46
CA PRO A 34 0.37 -14.18 12.42
C PRO A 34 -0.42 -15.02 11.42
N GLU A 35 -1.37 -15.83 11.92
CA GLU A 35 -2.14 -16.77 11.10
C GLU A 35 -3.42 -16.19 10.52
N LYS A 36 -3.76 -14.94 10.87
CA LYS A 36 -4.94 -14.28 10.33
C LYS A 36 -4.69 -13.80 8.91
N ASN A 37 -5.67 -13.95 8.03
CA ASN A 37 -5.59 -13.41 6.67
C ASN A 37 -5.54 -11.87 6.71
N ALA A 38 -4.48 -11.31 6.16
CA ALA A 38 -4.37 -9.90 5.84
C ALA A 38 -5.08 -9.59 4.52
N PHE A 39 -5.00 -10.53 3.57
CA PHE A 39 -5.62 -10.38 2.26
C PHE A 39 -6.38 -11.64 1.84
N LEU A 40 -7.40 -11.41 1.00
CA LEU A 40 -8.08 -12.42 0.21
C LEU A 40 -7.96 -12.02 -1.26
N GLU A 41 -7.31 -12.86 -2.05
CA GLU A 41 -7.13 -12.66 -3.48
C GLU A 41 -7.71 -13.83 -4.26
N LYS A 42 -8.39 -13.55 -5.36
CA LYS A 42 -9.05 -14.60 -6.12
C LYS A 42 -8.10 -15.25 -7.11
N ARG A 43 -7.89 -16.56 -6.95
CA ARG A 43 -7.10 -17.40 -7.86
C ARG A 43 -7.97 -18.56 -8.33
N ASP A 44 -7.97 -18.83 -9.61
CA ASP A 44 -8.77 -19.89 -10.24
C ASP A 44 -10.25 -19.92 -9.79
N GLY A 45 -10.83 -18.73 -9.57
CA GLY A 45 -12.23 -18.56 -9.20
C GLY A 45 -12.54 -18.70 -7.70
N VAL A 46 -11.54 -18.95 -6.85
CA VAL A 46 -11.66 -19.08 -5.39
C VAL A 46 -10.82 -18.00 -4.69
N TYR A 47 -11.36 -17.44 -3.60
CA TYR A 47 -10.58 -16.54 -2.75
C TYR A 47 -9.63 -17.34 -1.87
N GLU A 48 -8.34 -17.07 -2.02
CA GLU A 48 -7.25 -17.61 -1.21
C GLU A 48 -6.76 -16.57 -0.23
N GLY A 49 -6.43 -17.00 0.99
CA GLY A 49 -5.96 -16.13 2.06
C GLY A 49 -4.43 -15.99 2.05
N ILE A 50 -3.97 -14.76 2.31
CA ILE A 50 -2.57 -14.46 2.58
C ILE A 50 -2.49 -13.92 4.00
N THR A 51 -1.78 -14.62 4.89
CA THR A 51 -1.71 -14.26 6.31
C THR A 51 -0.81 -13.04 6.56
N PHE A 52 -0.97 -12.40 7.73
CA PHE A 52 -0.08 -11.31 8.15
C PHE A 52 1.37 -11.76 8.26
N ASN A 53 1.61 -13.00 8.72
CA ASN A 53 2.96 -13.57 8.75
C ASN A 53 3.54 -13.76 7.36
N GLN A 54 2.77 -14.32 6.42
CA GLN A 54 3.22 -14.47 5.03
C GLN A 54 3.52 -13.10 4.41
N TYR A 55 2.65 -12.12 4.66
CA TYR A 55 2.86 -10.76 4.15
C TYR A 55 4.15 -10.13 4.69
N LEU A 56 4.43 -10.26 5.98
CA LEU A 56 5.69 -9.79 6.57
C LEU A 56 6.90 -10.47 5.91
N LEU A 57 6.89 -11.81 5.82
CA LEU A 57 7.97 -12.56 5.19
C LEU A 57 8.20 -12.20 3.72
N ASP A 58 7.13 -11.90 2.98
CA ASP A 58 7.24 -11.47 1.59
C ASP A 58 7.81 -10.05 1.48
N VAL A 59 7.39 -9.11 2.36
CA VAL A 59 7.95 -7.75 2.43
C VAL A 59 9.43 -7.79 2.77
N GLU A 60 9.84 -8.59 3.76
CA GLU A 60 11.24 -8.76 4.15
C GLU A 60 12.07 -9.38 3.02
N GLY A 61 11.55 -10.43 2.39
CA GLY A 61 12.23 -11.10 1.27
C GLY A 61 12.40 -10.16 0.09
N LEU A 62 11.31 -9.52 -0.36
CA LEU A 62 11.38 -8.59 -1.49
C LEU A 62 12.30 -7.41 -1.17
N GLY A 63 12.19 -6.83 0.03
CA GLY A 63 13.02 -5.71 0.45
C GLY A 63 14.51 -6.05 0.46
N THR A 64 14.88 -7.22 0.96
CA THR A 64 16.27 -7.68 0.97
C THR A 64 16.80 -7.88 -0.45
N GLU A 65 16.01 -8.49 -1.35
CA GLU A 65 16.42 -8.65 -2.75
C GLU A 65 16.58 -7.29 -3.45
N LEU A 66 15.66 -6.35 -3.24
CA LEU A 66 15.73 -5.03 -3.84
C LEU A 66 16.91 -4.19 -3.28
N CYS A 67 17.24 -4.33 -1.99
CA CYS A 67 18.47 -3.76 -1.43
C CYS A 67 19.71 -4.31 -2.13
N ALA A 68 19.78 -5.62 -2.35
CA ALA A 68 20.89 -6.27 -3.04
C ALA A 68 21.01 -5.82 -4.51
N ARG A 69 19.92 -5.40 -5.14
CA ARG A 69 19.89 -4.78 -6.48
C ARG A 69 20.25 -3.29 -6.49
N GLY A 70 20.55 -2.68 -5.33
CA GLY A 70 20.96 -1.28 -5.23
C GLY A 70 19.80 -0.29 -5.19
N LEU A 71 18.58 -0.74 -4.86
CA LEU A 71 17.40 0.13 -4.76
C LEU A 71 17.19 0.74 -3.36
N LEU A 72 18.10 0.52 -2.41
CA LEU A 72 18.04 1.16 -1.10
C LEU A 72 18.15 2.67 -1.22
N GLY A 73 17.24 3.41 -0.58
CA GLY A 73 17.15 4.87 -0.61
C GLY A 73 16.59 5.44 -1.91
N LYS A 74 16.07 4.58 -2.81
CA LYS A 74 15.61 4.95 -4.13
C LYS A 74 14.12 5.30 -4.16
N ARG A 75 13.70 5.97 -5.25
CA ARG A 75 12.30 6.35 -5.49
C ARG A 75 11.68 5.34 -6.47
N VAL A 76 10.62 4.68 -6.03
CA VAL A 76 10.04 3.55 -6.75
C VAL A 76 8.58 3.82 -7.11
N ILE A 77 8.28 3.84 -8.39
CA ILE A 77 6.90 3.91 -8.88
C ILE A 77 6.24 2.53 -8.68
N VAL A 78 5.01 2.54 -8.17
CA VAL A 78 4.16 1.34 -8.10
C VAL A 78 2.88 1.62 -8.87
N THR A 79 2.60 0.81 -9.91
CA THR A 79 1.43 0.98 -10.76
C THR A 79 0.84 -0.36 -11.21
N GLY A 80 -0.49 -0.47 -11.14
CA GLY A 80 -1.20 -1.70 -11.48
C GLY A 80 -2.62 -1.71 -10.92
N GLU A 81 -3.29 -2.84 -11.12
CA GLU A 81 -4.60 -3.10 -10.50
C GLU A 81 -4.49 -3.34 -8.99
N ASN A 82 -5.64 -3.27 -8.30
CA ASN A 82 -5.75 -3.67 -6.90
C ASN A 82 -5.52 -5.18 -6.79
N CYS A 83 -4.41 -5.56 -6.19
CA CYS A 83 -4.01 -6.95 -5.97
C CYS A 83 -2.96 -7.04 -4.87
N TYR A 84 -2.67 -8.24 -4.43
CA TYR A 84 -1.64 -8.49 -3.41
C TYR A 84 -0.25 -7.99 -3.85
N ALA A 85 0.11 -8.17 -5.11
CA ALA A 85 1.41 -7.72 -5.64
C ALA A 85 1.59 -6.19 -5.51
N TRP A 86 0.53 -5.40 -5.72
CA TRP A 86 0.56 -3.96 -5.50
C TRP A 86 0.80 -3.61 -4.03
N ALA A 87 0.06 -4.26 -3.11
CA ALA A 87 0.22 -4.04 -1.67
C ALA A 87 1.60 -4.46 -1.17
N LEU A 88 2.12 -5.57 -1.69
CA LEU A 88 3.47 -6.07 -1.41
C LEU A 88 4.53 -5.05 -1.85
N ALA A 89 4.47 -4.61 -3.10
CA ALA A 89 5.40 -3.61 -3.64
C ALA A 89 5.36 -2.30 -2.84
N TYR A 90 4.16 -1.77 -2.58
CA TYR A 90 3.98 -0.54 -1.81
C TYR A 90 4.60 -0.64 -0.42
N MET A 91 4.26 -1.69 0.35
CA MET A 91 4.77 -1.86 1.71
C MET A 91 6.26 -2.15 1.74
N THR A 92 6.78 -2.91 0.78
CA THR A 92 8.23 -3.14 0.69
C THR A 92 9.01 -1.83 0.54
N VAL A 93 8.53 -0.94 -0.32
CA VAL A 93 9.21 0.34 -0.52
C VAL A 93 9.10 1.21 0.72
N ILE A 94 7.90 1.39 1.26
CA ILE A 94 7.65 2.32 2.37
C ILE A 94 8.16 1.79 3.73
N CYS A 95 8.37 0.49 3.89
CA CYS A 95 8.93 -0.06 5.13
C CYS A 95 10.45 0.02 5.23
N GLY A 96 11.10 0.85 4.41
CA GLY A 96 12.50 1.22 4.56
C GLY A 96 13.33 1.14 3.28
N LEU A 97 12.82 0.56 2.17
CA LEU A 97 13.58 0.55 0.93
C LEU A 97 13.82 1.96 0.38
N GLY A 98 12.79 2.85 0.47
CA GLY A 98 12.90 4.22 -0.05
C GLY A 98 11.55 4.94 -0.12
N VAL A 99 11.33 5.74 -1.16
CA VAL A 99 10.12 6.54 -1.36
C VAL A 99 9.20 5.87 -2.37
N VAL A 100 7.98 5.55 -1.96
CA VAL A 100 6.97 4.97 -2.87
C VAL A 100 6.21 6.07 -3.62
N ILE A 101 6.00 5.84 -4.92
CA ILE A 101 5.27 6.74 -5.81
C ILE A 101 4.11 5.94 -6.43
N PRO A 102 2.93 5.93 -5.78
CA PRO A 102 1.76 5.27 -6.35
C PRO A 102 1.25 6.06 -7.56
N VAL A 103 1.12 5.39 -8.70
CA VAL A 103 0.73 6.01 -9.97
C VAL A 103 -0.48 5.30 -10.56
N ASP A 104 -1.39 6.10 -11.12
CA ASP A 104 -2.57 5.60 -11.82
C ASP A 104 -2.17 4.80 -13.06
N LYS A 105 -2.63 3.56 -13.11
CA LYS A 105 -2.41 2.68 -14.25
C LYS A 105 -3.10 3.15 -15.55
N GLU A 106 -4.10 4.02 -15.46
CA GLU A 106 -4.91 4.47 -16.60
C GLU A 106 -4.34 5.73 -17.30
N ILE A 107 -3.42 6.47 -16.66
CA ILE A 107 -2.84 7.67 -17.29
C ILE A 107 -1.99 7.30 -18.53
N PRO A 108 -1.85 8.24 -19.51
CA PRO A 108 -1.06 8.01 -20.71
C PRO A 108 0.43 7.73 -20.42
N PRO A 109 1.15 7.02 -21.31
CA PRO A 109 2.58 6.74 -21.12
C PRO A 109 3.43 8.00 -20.93
N GLU A 110 3.12 9.05 -21.64
CA GLU A 110 3.82 10.35 -21.58
C GLU A 110 3.70 10.99 -20.19
N GLU A 111 2.55 10.81 -19.53
CA GLU A 111 2.34 11.32 -18.18
C GLU A 111 3.08 10.48 -17.14
N ILE A 112 3.12 9.15 -17.31
CA ILE A 112 3.95 8.29 -16.45
C ILE A 112 5.43 8.65 -16.61
N ALA A 113 5.90 8.86 -17.84
CA ALA A 113 7.27 9.26 -18.12
C ALA A 113 7.59 10.63 -17.48
N ASN A 114 6.66 11.58 -17.55
CA ASN A 114 6.80 12.89 -16.89
C ASN A 114 6.88 12.72 -15.37
N ILE A 115 6.01 11.91 -14.75
CA ILE A 115 6.06 11.60 -13.33
C ILE A 115 7.41 10.96 -12.97
N ALA A 116 7.88 10.00 -13.75
CA ALA A 116 9.17 9.34 -13.52
C ALA A 116 10.35 10.32 -13.56
N ASN A 117 10.30 11.31 -14.47
CA ASN A 117 11.33 12.34 -14.57
C ASN A 117 11.26 13.35 -13.40
N VAL A 118 10.07 13.90 -13.13
CA VAL A 118 9.88 14.93 -12.08
C VAL A 118 10.11 14.36 -10.68
N SER A 119 9.72 13.11 -10.46
CA SER A 119 9.95 12.42 -9.19
C SER A 119 11.37 11.90 -9.02
N GLU A 120 12.19 11.95 -10.10
CA GLU A 120 13.50 11.33 -10.14
C GLU A 120 13.45 9.82 -9.80
N ALA A 121 12.39 9.13 -10.25
CA ALA A 121 12.24 7.71 -9.98
C ALA A 121 13.43 6.90 -10.51
N ASP A 122 13.80 5.86 -9.78
CA ASP A 122 14.90 4.93 -10.10
C ASP A 122 14.36 3.59 -10.60
N ALA A 123 13.15 3.20 -10.18
CA ALA A 123 12.52 1.93 -10.56
C ALA A 123 11.01 2.07 -10.75
N VAL A 124 10.44 1.12 -11.48
CA VAL A 124 8.99 0.93 -11.63
C VAL A 124 8.65 -0.53 -11.33
N ILE A 125 7.77 -0.74 -10.36
CA ILE A 125 7.17 -2.05 -10.08
C ILE A 125 5.75 -2.02 -10.65
N PHE A 126 5.42 -2.89 -11.59
CA PHE A 126 4.22 -2.75 -12.41
C PHE A 126 3.52 -4.07 -12.73
N SER A 127 2.23 -4.02 -13.03
CA SER A 127 1.47 -5.16 -13.53
C SER A 127 1.78 -5.45 -15.01
N ALA A 128 1.97 -6.72 -15.36
CA ALA A 128 2.21 -7.18 -16.74
C ALA A 128 1.17 -6.65 -17.75
N LYS A 129 -0.07 -6.39 -17.30
CA LYS A 129 -1.13 -5.82 -18.14
C LYS A 129 -0.80 -4.45 -18.74
N TYR A 130 0.16 -3.75 -18.14
CA TYR A 130 0.56 -2.40 -18.55
C TYR A 130 1.99 -2.34 -19.09
N GLU A 131 2.62 -3.49 -19.34
CA GLU A 131 4.02 -3.60 -19.78
C GLU A 131 4.33 -2.75 -21.01
N ASP A 132 3.50 -2.84 -22.07
CA ASP A 132 3.68 -2.08 -23.31
C ASP A 132 3.65 -0.56 -23.09
N LYS A 133 2.90 -0.11 -22.07
CA LYS A 133 2.82 1.30 -21.68
C LYS A 133 4.07 1.70 -20.90
N ILE A 134 4.47 0.89 -19.94
CA ILE A 134 5.60 1.17 -19.03
C ILE A 134 6.92 1.14 -19.79
N LYS A 135 7.12 0.20 -20.73
CA LYS A 135 8.34 0.12 -21.56
C LYS A 135 8.53 1.29 -22.54
N LYS A 136 7.54 2.17 -22.70
CA LYS A 136 7.69 3.42 -23.47
C LYS A 136 8.38 4.54 -22.69
N ILE A 137 8.66 4.35 -21.41
CA ILE A 137 9.43 5.31 -20.61
C ILE A 137 10.89 5.23 -21.03
N GLU A 138 11.41 6.30 -21.63
CA GLU A 138 12.79 6.34 -22.16
C GLU A 138 13.86 6.53 -21.06
N LYS A 139 13.43 6.95 -19.84
CA LYS A 139 14.34 7.10 -18.70
C LYS A 139 14.92 5.73 -18.32
N PRO A 140 16.23 5.63 -18.03
CA PRO A 140 16.83 4.41 -17.50
C PRO A 140 16.27 4.13 -16.09
N LEU A 141 15.43 3.13 -15.99
CA LEU A 141 14.76 2.67 -14.77
C LEU A 141 14.94 1.17 -14.63
N ASP A 142 14.96 0.68 -13.40
CA ASP A 142 14.76 -0.74 -13.13
C ASP A 142 13.28 -1.08 -13.28
N PHE A 143 12.96 -1.95 -14.24
CA PHE A 143 11.62 -2.41 -14.53
C PHE A 143 11.39 -3.77 -13.87
N ILE A 144 10.42 -3.84 -12.94
CA ILE A 144 10.12 -5.05 -12.18
C ILE A 144 8.63 -5.37 -12.36
N CYS A 145 8.34 -6.51 -12.97
CA CYS A 145 6.96 -6.97 -13.19
C CYS A 145 6.40 -7.59 -11.89
N PHE A 146 5.10 -7.43 -11.64
CA PHE A 146 4.42 -8.11 -10.52
C PHE A 146 4.59 -9.63 -10.56
N ASP A 147 4.66 -10.21 -11.74
CA ASP A 147 4.83 -11.67 -11.94
C ASP A 147 6.20 -12.18 -11.43
N GLU A 148 7.19 -11.29 -11.31
CA GLU A 148 8.52 -11.63 -10.81
C GLU A 148 8.60 -11.59 -9.27
N LEU A 149 7.66 -10.91 -8.57
CA LEU A 149 7.77 -10.61 -7.16
C LEU A 149 7.90 -11.87 -6.29
N SER A 150 7.17 -12.93 -6.60
CA SER A 150 7.26 -14.17 -5.82
C SER A 150 8.67 -14.80 -5.87
N GLY A 151 9.30 -14.77 -7.06
CA GLY A 151 10.69 -15.22 -7.24
C GLY A 151 11.68 -14.34 -6.50
N LEU A 152 11.46 -13.01 -6.52
CA LEU A 152 12.31 -12.05 -5.80
C LEU A 152 12.17 -12.21 -4.28
N CYS A 153 10.97 -12.44 -3.77
CA CYS A 153 10.75 -12.75 -2.35
C CYS A 153 11.53 -14.02 -1.94
N ALA A 154 11.49 -15.07 -2.77
CA ALA A 154 12.22 -16.30 -2.50
C ALA A 154 13.74 -16.06 -2.47
N ALA A 155 14.28 -15.35 -3.45
CA ALA A 155 15.71 -15.01 -3.52
C ALA A 155 16.17 -14.18 -2.31
N GLY A 156 15.35 -13.20 -1.89
CA GLY A 156 15.65 -12.41 -0.70
C GLY A 156 15.59 -13.23 0.59
N ARG A 157 14.63 -14.16 0.72
CA ARG A 157 14.59 -15.08 1.87
C ARG A 157 15.83 -15.98 1.95
N GLU A 158 16.36 -16.43 0.82
CA GLU A 158 17.63 -17.17 0.79
C GLU A 158 18.78 -16.31 1.34
N LYS A 159 18.85 -15.02 0.95
CA LYS A 159 19.85 -14.07 1.49
C LYS A 159 19.68 -13.85 2.99
N ILE A 160 18.44 -13.69 3.48
CA ILE A 160 18.14 -13.56 4.92
C ILE A 160 18.63 -14.82 5.65
N ASN A 161 18.34 -16.00 5.13
CA ASN A 161 18.80 -17.28 5.71
C ASN A 161 20.32 -17.42 5.70
N ALA A 162 21.01 -16.77 4.74
CA ALA A 162 22.46 -16.68 4.69
C ALA A 162 23.05 -15.60 5.59
N GLY A 163 22.22 -14.85 6.35
CA GLY A 163 22.65 -13.87 7.34
C GLY A 163 22.54 -12.41 6.87
N ASP A 164 21.99 -12.14 5.69
CA ASP A 164 21.74 -10.76 5.25
C ASP A 164 20.58 -10.15 6.06
N ARG A 165 20.88 -9.05 6.75
CA ARG A 165 19.93 -8.31 7.56
C ARG A 165 19.75 -6.86 7.08
N THR A 166 20.29 -6.53 5.92
CA THR A 166 20.32 -5.16 5.41
C THR A 166 18.95 -4.49 5.46
N TYR A 167 17.91 -5.15 4.94
CA TYR A 167 16.56 -4.59 4.96
C TYR A 167 15.89 -4.69 6.34
N LEU A 168 16.12 -5.80 7.05
CA LEU A 168 15.45 -6.08 8.33
C LEU A 168 15.87 -5.07 9.41
N ASP A 169 17.14 -4.67 9.41
CA ASP A 169 17.73 -3.79 10.43
C ASP A 169 17.64 -2.30 10.07
N LEU A 170 16.98 -1.95 8.95
CA LEU A 170 16.76 -0.54 8.59
C LEU A 170 15.94 0.19 9.65
N GLU A 171 16.47 1.27 10.14
CA GLU A 171 15.76 2.24 10.98
C GLU A 171 15.09 3.30 10.09
N ILE A 172 13.89 3.71 10.45
CA ILE A 172 13.11 4.69 9.71
C ILE A 172 13.00 5.96 10.54
N ASP A 173 13.54 7.07 10.04
CA ASP A 173 13.21 8.39 10.57
C ASP A 173 11.78 8.76 10.12
N LYS A 174 10.90 8.95 11.08
CA LYS A 174 9.50 9.33 10.83
C LYS A 174 9.32 10.65 10.09
N ASN A 175 10.33 11.51 10.07
CA ASN A 175 10.28 12.80 9.39
C ASN A 175 10.76 12.75 7.94
N GLU A 176 11.41 11.66 7.53
CA GLU A 176 11.79 11.46 6.14
C GLU A 176 10.59 11.23 5.23
N MET A 177 10.76 11.58 3.96
CA MET A 177 9.75 11.38 2.93
C MET A 177 9.54 9.88 2.70
N ALA A 178 8.31 9.43 2.87
CA ALA A 178 7.90 8.05 2.71
C ALA A 178 7.16 7.81 1.39
N SER A 179 6.36 8.79 0.96
CA SER A 179 5.56 8.69 -0.26
C SER A 179 5.48 10.02 -1.00
N LEU A 180 5.42 9.94 -2.33
CA LEU A 180 5.22 11.07 -3.23
C LEU A 180 3.98 10.79 -4.09
N ILE A 181 2.88 11.50 -3.80
CA ILE A 181 1.60 11.31 -4.47
C ILE A 181 1.37 12.41 -5.50
N PHE A 182 1.17 12.04 -6.76
CA PHE A 182 0.86 12.99 -7.82
C PHE A 182 -0.64 13.24 -7.91
N THR A 183 -1.01 14.53 -7.96
CA THR A 183 -2.39 14.96 -8.15
C THR A 183 -2.51 15.74 -9.45
N SER A 184 -3.64 15.58 -10.16
CA SER A 184 -3.96 16.41 -11.31
C SER A 184 -4.13 17.87 -10.85
N GLY A 185 -3.10 18.70 -11.09
CA GLY A 185 -3.15 20.10 -10.72
C GLY A 185 -4.18 20.85 -11.58
N THR A 186 -4.87 21.83 -10.99
CA THR A 186 -5.80 22.75 -11.70
C THR A 186 -5.15 23.52 -12.85
N THR A 187 -3.81 23.50 -12.92
CA THR A 187 -2.98 24.17 -13.93
C THR A 187 -2.51 23.22 -15.04
N GLY A 188 -2.98 21.97 -15.08
CA GLY A 188 -2.59 20.97 -16.09
C GLY A 188 -1.21 20.33 -15.88
N VAL A 189 -0.45 20.73 -14.86
CA VAL A 189 0.82 20.12 -14.49
C VAL A 189 0.61 19.31 -13.22
N SER A 190 0.93 18.02 -13.27
CA SER A 190 0.86 17.12 -12.11
C SER A 190 1.79 17.64 -10.99
N LYS A 191 1.23 17.80 -9.77
CA LYS A 191 1.97 18.25 -8.59
C LYS A 191 2.21 17.07 -7.66
N GLY A 192 3.46 16.89 -7.23
CA GLY A 192 3.84 15.88 -6.25
C GLY A 192 3.64 16.37 -4.82
N VAL A 193 2.81 15.67 -4.05
CA VAL A 193 2.62 15.89 -2.61
C VAL A 193 3.57 14.96 -1.85
N MET A 194 4.50 15.54 -1.10
CA MET A 194 5.46 14.81 -0.28
C MET A 194 4.85 14.49 1.07
N LEU A 195 4.83 13.21 1.44
CA LEU A 195 4.35 12.74 2.74
C LEU A 195 5.48 12.03 3.50
N SER A 196 5.71 12.46 4.74
CA SER A 196 6.60 11.74 5.65
C SER A 196 5.89 10.54 6.28
N HIS A 197 6.65 9.63 6.90
CA HIS A 197 6.09 8.57 7.72
C HIS A 197 5.19 9.12 8.82
N HIS A 198 5.59 10.23 9.45
CA HIS A 198 4.80 10.88 10.48
C HIS A 198 3.44 11.37 9.95
N ASN A 199 3.39 11.99 8.77
CA ASN A 199 2.13 12.45 8.18
C ASN A 199 1.16 11.28 7.98
N ILE A 200 1.65 10.16 7.45
CA ILE A 200 0.83 8.98 7.19
C ILE A 200 0.38 8.34 8.51
N SER A 201 1.31 8.08 9.44
CA SER A 201 1.04 7.43 10.72
C SER A 201 0.07 8.23 11.59
N PHE A 202 0.23 9.57 11.63
CA PHE A 202 -0.69 10.46 12.33
C PHE A 202 -2.09 10.36 11.75
N ASN A 203 -2.23 10.45 10.43
CA ASN A 203 -3.52 10.36 9.76
C ASN A 203 -4.22 9.01 10.01
N LEU A 204 -3.48 7.89 9.94
CA LEU A 204 -4.01 6.56 10.26
C LEU A 204 -4.53 6.48 11.70
N THR A 205 -3.77 7.02 12.66
CA THR A 205 -4.15 7.03 14.07
C THR A 205 -5.44 7.81 14.28
N GLU A 206 -5.52 9.04 13.75
CA GLU A 206 -6.70 9.90 13.88
C GLU A 206 -7.94 9.30 13.21
N MET A 207 -7.79 8.75 12.01
CA MET A 207 -8.89 8.09 11.30
C MET A 207 -9.45 6.90 12.09
N CYS A 208 -8.58 6.04 12.61
CA CYS A 208 -9.00 4.86 13.36
C CYS A 208 -9.52 5.17 14.76
N GLN A 209 -9.26 6.36 15.30
CA GLN A 209 -9.94 6.86 16.51
C GLN A 209 -11.39 7.28 16.24
N MET A 210 -11.67 7.75 15.03
CA MET A 210 -13.01 8.24 14.63
C MET A 210 -13.93 7.13 14.14
N ILE A 211 -13.36 6.13 13.44
CA ILE A 211 -14.11 5.04 12.81
C ILE A 211 -13.60 3.71 13.38
N TYR A 212 -14.54 2.90 13.89
CA TYR A 212 -14.19 1.55 14.35
C TYR A 212 -13.83 0.68 13.15
N ILE A 213 -12.67 0.07 13.23
CA ILE A 213 -12.19 -1.01 12.37
C ILE A 213 -11.57 -2.04 13.30
N GLY A 214 -11.96 -3.30 13.17
CA GLY A 214 -11.48 -4.38 14.02
C GLY A 214 -10.92 -5.58 13.25
N PRO A 215 -10.26 -6.50 13.94
CA PRO A 215 -9.74 -7.71 13.31
C PRO A 215 -10.84 -8.65 12.78
N GLU A 216 -12.08 -8.48 13.22
CA GLU A 216 -13.25 -9.22 12.73
C GLU A 216 -13.76 -8.69 11.40
N ASP A 217 -13.34 -7.49 10.98
CA ASP A 217 -13.83 -6.88 9.75
C ASP A 217 -13.16 -7.48 8.51
N THR A 218 -13.94 -7.47 7.42
CA THR A 218 -13.47 -7.76 6.07
C THR A 218 -13.84 -6.58 5.16
N PHE A 219 -12.84 -5.99 4.54
CA PHE A 219 -12.97 -4.86 3.64
C PHE A 219 -12.91 -5.33 2.17
N LEU A 220 -13.88 -4.92 1.33
CA LEU A 220 -13.81 -5.16 -0.11
C LEU A 220 -13.16 -3.96 -0.81
N SER A 221 -11.95 -4.13 -1.32
CA SER A 221 -11.20 -3.11 -2.04
C SER A 221 -11.70 -2.99 -3.48
N VAL A 222 -12.26 -1.83 -3.80
CA VAL A 222 -12.90 -1.53 -5.09
C VAL A 222 -12.32 -0.28 -5.75
N LEU A 223 -12.08 0.77 -4.96
CA LEU A 223 -11.50 2.01 -5.48
C LEU A 223 -10.00 1.84 -5.76
N PRO A 224 -9.41 2.60 -6.69
CA PRO A 224 -8.01 2.43 -7.06
C PRO A 224 -7.04 2.71 -5.89
N LEU A 225 -6.14 1.78 -5.60
CA LEU A 225 -5.17 1.86 -4.48
C LEU A 225 -4.19 3.04 -4.59
N HIS A 226 -3.91 3.54 -5.78
CA HIS A 226 -3.05 4.71 -5.97
C HIS A 226 -3.69 6.02 -5.47
N HIS A 227 -5.01 6.07 -5.32
CA HIS A 227 -5.69 7.23 -4.76
C HIS A 227 -5.54 7.28 -3.24
N ALA A 228 -5.22 8.45 -2.70
CA ALA A 228 -4.99 8.68 -1.27
C ALA A 228 -6.14 8.14 -0.38
N TYR A 229 -7.40 8.26 -0.81
CA TYR A 229 -8.56 7.81 -0.05
C TYR A 229 -8.59 6.29 0.12
N GLU A 230 -8.46 5.52 -0.97
CA GLU A 230 -8.41 4.05 -0.90
C GLU A 230 -7.12 3.57 -0.23
N CYS A 231 -5.98 4.16 -0.58
CA CYS A 231 -4.70 3.82 0.04
C CYS A 231 -4.73 3.98 1.56
N THR A 232 -5.29 5.10 2.06
CA THR A 232 -5.36 5.36 3.49
C THR A 232 -6.45 4.52 4.16
N CYS A 233 -7.71 4.63 3.71
CA CYS A 233 -8.85 4.06 4.43
C CYS A 233 -9.10 2.59 4.07
N GLY A 234 -8.93 2.23 2.79
CA GLY A 234 -9.18 0.87 2.26
C GLY A 234 -7.99 -0.08 2.40
N PHE A 235 -6.78 0.45 2.53
CA PHE A 235 -5.59 -0.38 2.65
C PHE A 235 -4.89 -0.17 4.00
N LEU A 236 -4.28 0.99 4.25
CA LEU A 236 -3.41 1.17 5.41
C LEU A 236 -4.17 1.11 6.74
N CYS A 237 -5.38 1.70 6.86
CA CYS A 237 -6.20 1.58 8.06
C CYS A 237 -6.61 0.12 8.33
N GLN A 238 -6.90 -0.66 7.29
CA GLN A 238 -7.27 -2.06 7.42
C GLN A 238 -6.10 -2.88 7.98
N ILE A 239 -4.90 -2.71 7.39
CA ILE A 239 -3.68 -3.36 7.91
C ILE A 239 -3.41 -2.91 9.35
N TYR A 240 -3.50 -1.60 9.64
CA TYR A 240 -3.27 -1.05 10.98
C TYR A 240 -4.19 -1.64 12.04
N ARG A 241 -5.44 -1.94 11.70
CA ARG A 241 -6.44 -2.49 12.63
C ARG A 241 -6.53 -4.02 12.59
N GLY A 242 -5.79 -4.67 11.69
CA GLY A 242 -5.79 -6.13 11.55
C GLY A 242 -7.03 -6.70 10.86
N SER A 243 -7.77 -5.88 10.12
CA SER A 243 -8.86 -6.30 9.24
C SER A 243 -8.33 -7.09 8.05
N THR A 244 -9.20 -7.84 7.39
CA THR A 244 -8.89 -8.57 6.15
C THR A 244 -9.29 -7.73 4.95
N ILE A 245 -8.42 -7.60 3.94
CA ILE A 245 -8.71 -6.91 2.69
C ILE A 245 -8.96 -7.94 1.59
N ALA A 246 -10.15 -7.91 1.00
CA ALA A 246 -10.48 -8.73 -0.17
C ALA A 246 -10.41 -7.87 -1.44
N TYR A 247 -9.67 -8.32 -2.45
CA TYR A 247 -9.60 -7.61 -3.72
C TYR A 247 -10.78 -7.97 -4.62
N CYS A 248 -11.47 -6.93 -5.12
CA CYS A 248 -12.53 -7.07 -6.09
C CYS A 248 -11.98 -7.36 -7.48
N GLU A 249 -12.58 -8.29 -8.21
CA GLU A 249 -12.21 -8.62 -9.61
C GLU A 249 -12.47 -7.47 -10.60
N GLY A 250 -13.10 -6.38 -10.15
CA GLY A 250 -13.45 -5.19 -10.92
C GLY A 250 -14.91 -4.77 -10.73
N LEU A 251 -15.26 -3.57 -11.20
CA LEU A 251 -16.57 -2.94 -10.93
C LEU A 251 -17.77 -3.83 -11.31
N ARG A 252 -17.65 -4.61 -12.38
CA ARG A 252 -18.73 -5.53 -12.83
C ARG A 252 -18.96 -6.70 -11.90
N TYR A 253 -18.00 -7.01 -11.04
CA TYR A 253 -18.01 -8.17 -10.16
C TYR A 253 -18.34 -7.83 -8.71
N ILE A 254 -18.57 -6.55 -8.36
CA ILE A 254 -18.82 -6.11 -6.97
C ILE A 254 -19.89 -6.97 -6.31
N MET A 255 -21.07 -7.09 -6.92
CA MET A 255 -22.17 -7.85 -6.33
C MET A 255 -21.88 -9.36 -6.18
N LYS A 256 -21.08 -9.92 -7.08
CA LYS A 256 -20.62 -11.31 -7.00
C LYS A 256 -19.63 -11.47 -5.86
N ASN A 257 -18.59 -10.62 -5.82
CA ASN A 257 -17.56 -10.68 -4.80
C ASN A 257 -18.11 -10.38 -3.40
N MET A 258 -19.07 -9.45 -3.26
CA MET A 258 -19.78 -9.24 -1.98
C MET A 258 -20.48 -10.51 -1.46
N LYS A 259 -21.09 -11.31 -2.35
CA LYS A 259 -21.74 -12.57 -1.97
C LYS A 259 -20.73 -13.68 -1.62
N GLU A 260 -19.53 -13.63 -2.19
CA GLU A 260 -18.48 -14.61 -1.94
C GLU A 260 -17.69 -14.32 -0.66
N VAL A 261 -17.40 -13.03 -0.41
CA VAL A 261 -16.51 -12.59 0.68
C VAL A 261 -17.26 -12.15 1.92
N HIS A 262 -18.54 -11.75 1.78
CA HIS A 262 -19.37 -11.18 2.85
C HIS A 262 -18.68 -10.01 3.58
N PRO A 263 -18.23 -8.96 2.88
CA PRO A 263 -17.50 -7.88 3.51
C PRO A 263 -18.38 -7.12 4.50
N THR A 264 -17.76 -6.66 5.59
CA THR A 264 -18.39 -5.78 6.57
C THR A 264 -18.23 -4.31 6.19
N MET A 265 -17.23 -4.01 5.34
CA MET A 265 -16.87 -2.65 4.95
C MET A 265 -16.58 -2.55 3.46
N ILE A 266 -16.96 -1.42 2.88
CA ILE A 266 -16.65 -1.01 1.51
C ILE A 266 -16.55 0.51 1.44
N LEU A 267 -15.60 1.05 0.68
CA LEU A 267 -15.54 2.46 0.35
C LEU A 267 -16.24 2.74 -0.98
N CYS A 268 -17.02 3.81 -1.01
CA CYS A 268 -17.69 4.28 -2.21
C CYS A 268 -17.47 5.78 -2.38
N VAL A 269 -17.60 6.22 -3.61
CA VAL A 269 -17.73 7.63 -3.99
C VAL A 269 -19.10 7.82 -4.64
N PRO A 270 -19.70 9.04 -4.55
CA PRO A 270 -20.99 9.33 -5.15
C PRO A 270 -21.02 9.11 -6.65
#